data_98f950309f504c820654e8d2cb37a905
#
_entry.id   98f950309f504c820654e8d2cb37a905
#
_cell.length_a   1.000
_cell.length_b   1.000
_cell.length_c   1.000
_cell.angle_alpha   90.00
_cell.angle_beta   90.00
_cell.angle_gamma   90.00
#
_symmetry.space_group_name_H-M   'P 1'
#
loop_
_entity.id
_entity.type
_entity.pdbx_description
1 polymer ?
#
loop_
_entity_poly.entity_id
_entity_poly.type
_entity_poly.pdbx_seq_one_letter_code
_entity_poly.pdbx_strand_id
1 'polypeptide(L)'
;MIGVSILGFFGVRKCYRLYQKQVLLENNPVVEIADLNIKAPILEGTDNETLAKAAGHFKDSGDFGKGNYCIAGHSSTLYKEYFNNLKNVEIGMEITLYDKQKQTYHYTVTESKIVDPDAVWVLDDFGDDRITIITCTDDGTQRQVVVGLLD
;
A
#
# COMPACT_ATOMS: atom_id res chain seq x y z
N MET A 1 -7.48 -28.11 30.14
CA MET A 1 -7.27 -26.74 30.64
C MET A 1 -6.21 -25.96 29.87
N ILE A 2 -5.14 -26.61 29.40
CA ILE A 2 -4.05 -25.96 28.63
C ILE A 2 -4.54 -25.42 27.28
N GLY A 3 -5.50 -26.09 26.63
CA GLY A 3 -6.01 -25.66 25.33
C GLY A 3 -6.80 -24.33 25.34
N VAL A 4 -7.49 -24.03 26.45
CA VAL A 4 -8.29 -22.80 26.58
C VAL A 4 -7.39 -21.56 26.69
N SER A 5 -6.27 -21.67 27.40
CA SER A 5 -5.30 -20.57 27.55
C SER A 5 -4.64 -20.19 26.20
N ILE A 6 -4.32 -21.20 25.38
CA ILE A 6 -3.69 -21.00 24.07
C ILE A 6 -4.66 -20.29 23.12
N LEU A 7 -5.93 -20.70 23.07
CA LEU A 7 -6.96 -20.07 22.25
C LEU A 7 -7.20 -18.61 22.66
N GLY A 8 -7.26 -18.34 23.96
CA GLY A 8 -7.39 -16.98 24.49
C GLY A 8 -6.22 -16.08 24.10
N PHE A 9 -4.99 -16.61 24.12
CA PHE A 9 -3.78 -15.90 23.75
C PHE A 9 -3.77 -15.51 22.26
N PHE A 10 -4.13 -16.42 21.36
CA PHE A 10 -4.25 -16.13 19.94
C PHE A 10 -5.36 -15.12 19.65
N GLY A 11 -6.49 -15.19 20.31
CA GLY A 11 -7.59 -14.24 20.19
C GLY A 11 -7.18 -12.82 20.61
N VAL A 12 -6.46 -12.68 21.71
CA VAL A 12 -5.94 -11.39 22.19
C VAL A 12 -4.94 -10.78 21.22
N ARG A 13 -4.03 -11.57 20.67
CA ARG A 13 -3.07 -11.10 19.66
C ARG A 13 -3.76 -10.60 18.41
N LYS A 14 -4.77 -11.32 17.91
CA LYS A 14 -5.55 -10.91 16.74
C LYS A 14 -6.27 -9.59 16.98
N CYS A 15 -6.94 -9.46 18.14
CA CYS A 15 -7.62 -8.22 18.52
C CYS A 15 -6.64 -7.05 18.63
N TYR A 16 -5.47 -7.25 19.19
CA TYR A 16 -4.42 -6.23 19.31
C TYR A 16 -3.93 -5.76 17.95
N ARG A 17 -3.67 -6.67 17.01
CA ARG A 17 -3.29 -6.32 15.63
C ARG A 17 -4.36 -5.52 14.91
N LEU A 18 -5.61 -5.93 15.04
CA LEU A 18 -6.74 -5.19 14.43
C LEU A 18 -6.88 -3.80 15.03
N TYR A 19 -6.70 -3.68 16.34
CA TYR A 19 -6.72 -2.38 17.02
C TYR A 19 -5.59 -1.47 16.52
N GLN A 20 -4.37 -1.98 16.42
CA GLN A 20 -3.23 -1.21 15.91
C GLN A 20 -3.45 -0.76 14.47
N LYS A 21 -3.96 -1.64 13.61
CA LYS A 21 -4.30 -1.31 12.23
C LYS A 21 -5.34 -0.19 12.17
N GLN A 22 -6.38 -0.26 13.00
CA GLN A 22 -7.43 0.73 13.05
C GLN A 22 -6.89 2.10 13.49
N VAL A 23 -6.03 2.13 14.50
CA VAL A 23 -5.37 3.37 14.95
C VAL A 23 -4.53 3.99 13.83
N LEU A 24 -3.77 3.18 13.10
CA LEU A 24 -2.97 3.66 11.97
C LEU A 24 -3.86 4.24 10.86
N LEU A 25 -4.96 3.57 10.53
CA LEU A 25 -5.90 4.05 9.51
C LEU A 25 -6.58 5.37 9.89
N GLU A 26 -6.85 5.58 11.17
CA GLU A 26 -7.51 6.80 11.66
C GLU A 26 -6.57 8.01 11.72
N ASN A 27 -5.27 7.79 11.96
CA ASN A 27 -4.32 8.86 12.27
C ASN A 27 -3.33 9.15 11.15
N ASN A 28 -3.39 8.46 10.02
CA ASN A 28 -2.44 8.59 8.93
C ASN A 28 -3.16 8.69 7.59
N PRO A 29 -2.47 9.14 6.53
CA PRO A 29 -2.97 9.00 5.18
C PRO A 29 -3.28 7.54 4.85
N VAL A 30 -4.20 7.32 3.93
CA VAL A 30 -4.68 5.98 3.56
C VAL A 30 -4.75 5.87 2.03
N VAL A 31 -4.32 4.74 1.51
CA VAL A 31 -4.57 4.35 0.11
C VAL A 31 -5.63 3.25 0.09
N GLU A 32 -6.59 3.39 -0.83
CA GLU A 32 -7.67 2.43 -0.99
C GLU A 32 -7.87 2.07 -2.45
N ILE A 33 -7.98 0.78 -2.73
CA ILE A 33 -8.47 0.25 -4.00
C ILE A 33 -9.65 -0.65 -3.66
N ALA A 34 -10.85 -0.07 -3.67
CA ALA A 34 -12.06 -0.75 -3.17
C ALA A 34 -12.38 -2.02 -3.94
N ASP A 35 -12.17 -2.03 -5.27
CA ASP A 35 -12.42 -3.19 -6.13
C ASP A 35 -11.54 -4.40 -5.78
N LEU A 36 -10.39 -4.17 -5.14
CA LEU A 36 -9.47 -5.21 -4.72
C LEU A 36 -9.49 -5.44 -3.21
N ASN A 37 -10.37 -4.76 -2.50
CA ASN A 37 -10.45 -4.82 -1.04
C ASN A 37 -9.12 -4.46 -0.36
N ILE A 38 -8.40 -3.50 -0.96
CA ILE A 38 -7.14 -2.97 -0.44
C ILE A 38 -7.43 -1.68 0.30
N LYS A 39 -6.96 -1.59 1.54
CA LYS A 39 -7.00 -0.38 2.36
C LYS A 39 -5.81 -0.40 3.31
N ALA A 40 -4.88 0.53 3.14
CA ALA A 40 -3.64 0.55 3.90
C ALA A 40 -3.31 1.94 4.42
N PRO A 41 -2.83 2.05 5.66
CA PRO A 41 -2.29 3.32 6.15
C PRO A 41 -0.94 3.59 5.48
N ILE A 42 -0.58 4.85 5.34
CA ILE A 42 0.67 5.28 4.71
C ILE A 42 1.50 6.03 5.75
N LEU A 43 2.74 5.59 5.93
CA LEU A 43 3.73 6.26 6.77
C LEU A 43 4.87 6.77 5.90
N GLU A 44 5.64 7.73 6.39
CA GLU A 44 6.83 8.21 5.70
C GLU A 44 7.98 7.21 5.82
N GLY A 45 8.67 6.95 4.70
CA GLY A 45 9.81 6.05 4.65
C GLY A 45 9.45 4.65 4.15
N THR A 46 10.47 3.95 3.69
CA THR A 46 10.33 2.61 3.08
C THR A 46 11.24 1.58 3.75
N ASP A 47 11.64 1.84 4.98
CA ASP A 47 12.41 0.91 5.79
C ASP A 47 11.57 -0.31 6.22
N ASN A 48 12.23 -1.39 6.58
CA ASN A 48 11.56 -2.64 6.92
C ASN A 48 10.59 -2.51 8.10
N GLU A 49 10.91 -1.68 9.08
CA GLU A 49 10.04 -1.45 10.23
C GLU A 49 8.72 -0.78 9.81
N THR A 50 8.79 0.22 8.95
CA THR A 50 7.61 0.89 8.39
C THR A 50 6.77 -0.07 7.56
N LEU A 51 7.39 -0.80 6.64
CA LEU A 51 6.68 -1.71 5.74
C LEU A 51 6.11 -2.95 6.44
N ALA A 52 6.56 -3.24 7.65
CA ALA A 52 5.98 -4.32 8.45
C ALA A 52 4.56 -4.00 8.94
N LYS A 53 4.16 -2.74 8.97
CA LYS A 53 2.87 -2.31 9.54
C LYS A 53 2.03 -1.41 8.64
N ALA A 54 2.59 -0.86 7.57
CA ALA A 54 1.93 0.13 6.73
C ALA A 54 2.51 0.11 5.32
N ALA A 55 1.86 0.87 4.41
CA ALA A 55 2.52 1.30 3.19
C ALA A 55 3.51 2.41 3.52
N GLY A 56 4.58 2.52 2.76
CA GLY A 56 5.62 3.53 2.97
C GLY A 56 5.70 4.51 1.81
N HIS A 57 5.64 5.81 2.11
CA HIS A 57 5.84 6.85 1.11
C HIS A 57 7.34 7.12 0.91
N PHE A 58 7.79 7.13 -0.35
CA PHE A 58 9.15 7.54 -0.70
C PHE A 58 9.28 9.04 -0.47
N LYS A 59 10.12 9.43 0.47
CA LYS A 59 10.21 10.81 0.99
C LYS A 59 10.48 11.89 -0.07
N ASP A 60 11.23 11.53 -1.11
CA ASP A 60 11.61 12.46 -2.18
C ASP A 60 10.67 12.40 -3.39
N SER A 61 9.61 11.62 -3.32
CA SER A 61 8.59 11.55 -4.37
C SER A 61 7.51 12.64 -4.18
N GLY A 62 6.52 12.68 -5.08
CA GLY A 62 5.48 13.70 -5.09
C GLY A 62 4.62 13.76 -3.82
N ASP A 63 3.60 14.58 -3.87
CA ASP A 63 2.67 14.83 -2.78
C ASP A 63 1.24 14.46 -3.19
N PHE A 64 0.28 14.60 -2.28
CA PHE A 64 -1.14 14.31 -2.53
C PHE A 64 -1.65 15.12 -3.72
N GLY A 65 -2.08 14.41 -4.78
CA GLY A 65 -2.61 15.03 -5.98
C GLY A 65 -1.60 15.82 -6.80
N LYS A 66 -0.30 15.69 -6.54
CA LYS A 66 0.73 16.47 -7.21
C LYS A 66 2.01 15.67 -7.42
N GLY A 67 2.48 15.65 -8.68
CA GLY A 67 3.67 14.92 -9.07
C GLY A 67 3.48 13.41 -8.97
N ASN A 68 4.58 12.66 -8.88
CA ASN A 68 4.57 11.21 -8.77
C ASN A 68 4.64 10.80 -7.29
N TYR A 69 3.48 10.60 -6.69
CA TYR A 69 3.36 10.13 -5.30
C TYR A 69 3.64 8.63 -5.26
N CYS A 70 4.80 8.25 -4.74
CA CYS A 70 5.26 6.87 -4.77
C CYS A 70 5.14 6.22 -3.41
N ILE A 71 4.49 5.06 -3.36
CA ILE A 71 4.38 4.25 -2.15
C ILE A 71 4.83 2.81 -2.42
N ALA A 72 5.38 2.19 -1.40
CA ALA A 72 5.76 0.78 -1.41
C ALA A 72 4.96 0.02 -0.36
N GLY A 73 4.77 -1.27 -0.59
CA GLY A 73 4.12 -2.14 0.37
C GLY A 73 4.53 -3.59 0.18
N HIS A 74 4.39 -4.37 1.24
CA HIS A 74 4.63 -5.80 1.18
C HIS A 74 3.47 -6.52 0.50
N SER A 75 3.81 -7.54 -0.29
CA SER A 75 2.88 -8.53 -0.83
C SER A 75 3.33 -9.90 -0.34
N SER A 76 2.49 -10.58 0.39
CA SER A 76 2.78 -11.93 0.90
C SER A 76 1.49 -12.73 0.99
N THR A 77 1.50 -13.92 0.41
CA THR A 77 0.36 -14.84 0.47
C THR A 77 0.20 -15.46 1.85
N LEU A 78 1.29 -15.57 2.63
CA LEU A 78 1.27 -16.22 3.95
C LEU A 78 0.67 -15.34 5.04
N TYR A 79 0.90 -14.03 4.99
CA TYR A 79 0.56 -13.11 6.07
C TYR A 79 -0.57 -12.14 5.74
N LYS A 80 -1.20 -12.28 4.57
CA LYS A 80 -2.29 -11.41 4.09
C LYS A 80 -1.90 -9.93 4.16
N GLU A 81 -0.72 -9.61 3.64
CA GLU A 81 -0.22 -8.24 3.59
C GLU A 81 -1.16 -7.35 2.76
N TYR A 82 -1.07 -6.04 2.97
CA TYR A 82 -2.01 -5.06 2.40
C TYR A 82 -2.17 -5.16 0.88
N PHE A 83 -1.08 -5.45 0.15
CA PHE A 83 -1.09 -5.45 -1.31
C PHE A 83 -1.13 -6.84 -1.94
N ASN A 84 -1.56 -7.85 -1.20
CA ASN A 84 -1.68 -9.22 -1.71
C ASN A 84 -2.53 -9.31 -2.99
N ASN A 85 -3.60 -8.53 -3.08
CA ASN A 85 -4.51 -8.54 -4.22
C ASN A 85 -4.09 -7.59 -5.34
N LEU A 86 -3.00 -6.85 -5.20
CA LEU A 86 -2.58 -5.87 -6.21
C LEU A 86 -2.29 -6.53 -7.57
N LYS A 87 -1.90 -7.80 -7.58
CA LYS A 87 -1.70 -8.60 -8.79
C LYS A 87 -2.97 -8.72 -9.65
N ASN A 88 -4.14 -8.52 -9.06
CA ASN A 88 -5.44 -8.59 -9.74
C ASN A 88 -5.92 -7.23 -10.26
N VAL A 89 -5.10 -6.20 -10.18
CA VAL A 89 -5.47 -4.85 -10.64
C VAL A 89 -5.76 -4.86 -12.14
N GLU A 90 -6.75 -4.07 -12.52
CA GLU A 90 -7.12 -3.87 -13.93
C GLU A 90 -7.11 -2.38 -14.26
N ILE A 91 -6.77 -2.06 -15.51
CA ILE A 91 -6.82 -0.69 -16.03
C ILE A 91 -8.26 -0.18 -15.91
N GLY A 92 -8.41 1.05 -15.42
CA GLY A 92 -9.70 1.68 -15.17
C GLY A 92 -10.19 1.58 -13.73
N MET A 93 -9.57 0.76 -12.88
CA MET A 93 -9.90 0.72 -11.45
C MET A 93 -9.53 2.04 -10.79
N GLU A 94 -10.31 2.41 -9.76
CA GLU A 94 -10.05 3.62 -8.99
C GLU A 94 -9.13 3.36 -7.80
N ILE A 95 -8.15 4.26 -7.64
CA ILE A 95 -7.32 4.34 -6.45
C ILE A 95 -7.71 5.62 -5.72
N THR A 96 -8.09 5.53 -4.47
CA THR A 96 -8.41 6.69 -3.63
C THR A 96 -7.31 6.89 -2.61
N LEU A 97 -6.77 8.11 -2.57
CA LEU A 97 -5.77 8.53 -1.59
C LEU A 97 -6.45 9.50 -0.62
N TYR A 98 -6.31 9.24 0.67
CA TYR A 98 -6.80 10.12 1.73
C TYR A 98 -5.62 10.75 2.45
N ASP A 99 -5.63 12.08 2.61
CA ASP A 99 -4.61 12.73 3.44
C ASP A 99 -4.99 12.67 4.94
N LYS A 100 -4.18 13.27 5.79
CA LYS A 100 -4.44 13.28 7.23
C LYS A 100 -5.74 14.00 7.62
N GLN A 101 -6.16 14.97 6.81
CA GLN A 101 -7.39 15.73 7.01
C GLN A 101 -8.61 15.05 6.37
N LYS A 102 -8.43 13.83 5.83
CA LYS A 102 -9.45 13.04 5.14
C LYS A 102 -9.95 13.65 3.84
N GLN A 103 -9.19 14.56 3.24
CA GLN A 103 -9.41 14.99 1.85
C GLN A 103 -9.05 13.85 0.93
N THR A 104 -9.83 13.70 -0.14
CA THR A 104 -9.71 12.57 -1.07
C THR A 104 -9.09 13.03 -2.40
N TYR A 105 -8.27 12.15 -2.96
CA TYR A 105 -7.63 12.32 -4.27
C TYR A 105 -7.90 11.04 -5.06
N HIS A 106 -8.54 11.18 -6.22
CA HIS A 106 -8.95 10.04 -7.03
C HIS A 106 -8.03 9.87 -8.23
N TYR A 107 -7.53 8.66 -8.39
CA TYR A 107 -6.67 8.28 -9.52
C TYR A 107 -7.31 7.11 -10.24
N THR A 108 -7.11 7.05 -11.55
CA THR A 108 -7.55 5.93 -12.38
C THR A 108 -6.33 5.12 -12.83
N VAL A 109 -6.35 3.82 -12.61
CA VAL A 109 -5.26 2.93 -13.02
C VAL A 109 -5.12 2.96 -14.55
N THR A 110 -3.93 3.32 -15.01
CA THR A 110 -3.58 3.40 -16.43
C THR A 110 -2.54 2.36 -16.84
N GLU A 111 -1.78 1.82 -15.88
CA GLU A 111 -0.67 0.93 -16.16
C GLU A 111 -0.42 -0.02 -15.00
N SER A 112 -0.12 -1.27 -15.34
CA SER A 112 0.41 -2.25 -14.39
C SER A 112 1.50 -3.04 -15.11
N LYS A 113 2.68 -3.12 -14.51
CA LYS A 113 3.83 -3.79 -15.14
C LYS A 113 4.73 -4.44 -14.10
N ILE A 114 5.54 -5.38 -14.59
CA ILE A 114 6.56 -6.05 -13.79
C ILE A 114 7.92 -5.48 -14.19
N VAL A 115 8.71 -5.09 -13.21
CA VAL A 115 10.05 -4.51 -13.42
C VAL A 115 11.06 -5.21 -12.51
N ASP A 116 12.35 -5.02 -12.83
CA ASP A 116 13.43 -5.50 -11.97
C ASP A 116 13.52 -4.68 -10.68
N PRO A 117 14.07 -5.25 -9.60
CA PRO A 117 14.15 -4.55 -8.30
C PRO A 117 14.95 -3.25 -8.32
N ASP A 118 15.86 -3.09 -9.31
CA ASP A 118 16.70 -1.91 -9.47
C ASP A 118 16.12 -0.83 -10.40
N ALA A 119 14.86 -0.99 -10.83
CA ALA A 119 14.19 -0.05 -11.74
C ALA A 119 13.79 1.25 -11.02
N VAL A 120 14.77 2.04 -10.59
CA VAL A 120 14.55 3.29 -9.82
C VAL A 120 13.87 4.39 -10.64
N TRP A 121 13.88 4.29 -11.96
CA TRP A 121 13.23 5.26 -12.86
C TRP A 121 11.72 5.36 -12.65
N VAL A 122 11.09 4.36 -12.04
CA VAL A 122 9.65 4.40 -11.74
C VAL A 122 9.30 5.51 -10.74
N LEU A 123 10.28 6.01 -9.99
CA LEU A 123 10.13 7.10 -9.02
C LEU A 123 10.31 8.49 -9.64
N ASP A 124 10.67 8.58 -10.92
CA ASP A 124 10.94 9.84 -11.59
C ASP A 124 9.67 10.71 -11.71
N ASP A 125 9.88 12.00 -11.91
CA ASP A 125 8.80 12.92 -12.26
C ASP A 125 8.53 12.81 -13.78
N PHE A 126 7.32 12.39 -14.13
CA PHE A 126 6.91 12.21 -15.53
C PHE A 126 6.15 13.42 -16.09
N GLY A 127 6.05 14.51 -15.31
CA GLY A 127 5.38 15.72 -15.76
C GLY A 127 3.85 15.70 -15.63
N ASP A 128 3.30 14.68 -15.00
CA ASP A 128 1.88 14.56 -14.69
C ASP A 128 1.66 14.37 -13.18
N ASP A 129 0.41 14.30 -12.78
CA ASP A 129 0.04 14.01 -11.40
C ASP A 129 -0.41 12.54 -11.32
N ARG A 130 0.41 11.71 -10.68
CA ARG A 130 0.17 10.27 -10.61
C ARG A 130 0.47 9.70 -9.24
N ILE A 131 -0.09 8.51 -8.99
CA ILE A 131 0.31 7.65 -7.89
C ILE A 131 1.02 6.42 -8.47
N THR A 132 2.13 6.02 -7.86
CA THR A 132 2.87 4.80 -8.21
C THR A 132 2.92 3.89 -7.00
N ILE A 133 2.38 2.69 -7.15
CA ILE A 133 2.37 1.68 -6.08
C ILE A 133 3.33 0.57 -6.46
N ILE A 134 4.28 0.27 -5.58
CA ILE A 134 5.35 -0.70 -5.82
C ILE A 134 5.25 -1.81 -4.78
N THR A 135 5.20 -3.06 -5.24
CA THR A 135 5.22 -4.23 -4.36
C THR A 135 6.07 -5.34 -4.98
N CYS A 136 6.42 -6.35 -4.19
CA CYS A 136 7.15 -7.51 -4.69
C CYS A 136 6.21 -8.45 -5.45
N THR A 137 6.74 -9.14 -6.45
CA THR A 137 6.05 -10.30 -7.05
C THR A 137 5.98 -11.45 -6.04
N ASP A 138 5.11 -12.44 -6.29
CA ASP A 138 4.88 -13.54 -5.35
C ASP A 138 6.16 -14.33 -5.03
N ASP A 139 7.08 -14.43 -5.99
CA ASP A 139 8.39 -15.09 -5.79
C ASP A 139 9.47 -14.16 -5.21
N GLY A 140 9.17 -12.87 -5.07
CA GLY A 140 10.10 -11.88 -4.53
C GLY A 140 11.22 -11.43 -5.45
N THR A 141 11.29 -11.96 -6.69
CA THR A 141 12.41 -11.69 -7.60
C THR A 141 12.28 -10.39 -8.37
N GLN A 142 11.05 -9.91 -8.56
CA GLN A 142 10.74 -8.71 -9.32
C GLN A 142 9.80 -7.80 -8.53
N ARG A 143 9.42 -6.68 -9.14
CA ARG A 143 8.47 -5.72 -8.55
C ARG A 143 7.28 -5.55 -9.47
N GLN A 144 6.09 -5.51 -8.90
CA GLN A 144 4.90 -5.04 -9.60
C GLN A 144 4.78 -3.54 -9.38
N VAL A 145 4.55 -2.80 -10.46
CA VAL A 145 4.36 -1.35 -10.44
C VAL A 145 3.00 -1.03 -11.02
N VAL A 146 2.17 -0.37 -10.25
CA VAL A 146 0.85 0.08 -10.66
C VAL A 146 0.84 1.60 -10.68
N VAL A 147 0.41 2.18 -11.81
CA VAL A 147 0.33 3.62 -11.99
C VAL A 147 -1.11 4.03 -12.17
N GLY A 148 -1.54 5.05 -11.42
CA GLY A 148 -2.82 5.72 -11.61
C GLY A 148 -2.59 7.20 -11.89
N LEU A 149 -3.34 7.76 -12.84
CA LEU A 149 -3.33 9.18 -13.12
C LEU A 149 -4.46 9.88 -12.37
N LEU A 150 -4.17 11.08 -11.87
CA LEU A 150 -5.15 11.91 -11.16
C LEU A 150 -6.31 12.26 -12.10
N ASP A 151 -7.51 12.09 -11.62
CA ASP A 151 -8.75 12.40 -12.36
C ASP A 151 -8.99 13.91 -12.51
#